data_9a52bc28e95b2c6c77a0a04aea09ab3d
#
_entry.id   9a52bc28e95b2c6c77a0a04aea09ab3d
#
_cell.length_a   1.000
_cell.length_b   1.000
_cell.length_c   1.000
_cell.angle_alpha   90.00
_cell.angle_beta   90.00
_cell.angle_gamma   90.00
#
_symmetry.space_group_name_H-M   'P 1'
#
loop_
_entity.id
_entity.type
_entity.pdbx_description
1 polymer ?
#
loop_
_entity_poly.entity_id
_entity_poly.type
_entity_poly.pdbx_seq_one_letter_code
_entity_poly.pdbx_strand_id
1 'polypeptide(L)'
;RHEFIMFASKGKRPLNWKSIPDVWKIKRVTSAQYPTQKPTEVFELMLKGSAEKDFVVCDPFLGSGSSAIAAIKSGCKFLGCDISDKSLSFSKQRINHFLKHKADPFQKLSLVGDDESMNKLFLNGKSK
;
A
#
# COMPACT_ATOMS: atom_id res chain seq x y z
N ARG A 1 -18.80 5.44 -1.37
CA ARG A 1 -18.52 4.15 -0.70
C ARG A 1 -17.35 4.35 0.24
N HIS A 2 -17.39 3.72 1.41
CA HIS A 2 -16.29 3.68 2.38
C HIS A 2 -16.00 2.22 2.75
N GLU A 3 -14.80 1.98 3.21
CA GLU A 3 -14.35 0.69 3.72
C GLU A 3 -13.69 0.92 5.07
N PHE A 4 -13.84 -0.03 5.97
CA PHE A 4 -13.21 0.03 7.29
C PHE A 4 -11.86 -0.69 7.28
N ILE A 5 -10.90 -0.13 8.00
CA ILE A 5 -9.62 -0.77 8.30
C ILE A 5 -9.56 -0.98 9.80
N MET A 6 -9.37 -2.22 10.21
CA MET A 6 -9.22 -2.57 11.61
C MET A 6 -7.74 -2.65 11.95
N PHE A 7 -7.31 -1.93 12.98
CA PHE A 7 -5.96 -2.02 13.51
C PHE A 7 -5.97 -2.79 14.83
N ALA A 8 -5.07 -3.76 14.96
CA ALA A 8 -4.85 -4.49 16.20
C ALA A 8 -3.35 -4.68 16.41
N SER A 9 -2.92 -4.71 17.68
CA SER A 9 -1.52 -4.98 18.01
C SER A 9 -1.41 -6.07 19.08
N LYS A 10 -0.36 -6.89 18.97
CA LYS A 10 0.02 -7.81 20.03
C LYS A 10 0.93 -7.07 21.00
N GLY A 11 0.46 -6.90 22.24
CA GLY A 11 1.17 -6.13 23.27
C GLY A 11 1.04 -4.61 23.09
N LYS A 12 1.88 -3.87 23.82
CA LYS A 12 1.88 -2.40 23.82
C LYS A 12 2.86 -1.90 22.74
N ARG A 13 2.35 -1.57 21.58
CA ARG A 13 3.15 -0.92 20.54
C ARG A 13 2.44 0.35 20.06
N PRO A 14 3.03 1.54 20.30
CA PRO A 14 2.48 2.78 19.79
C PRO A 14 2.61 2.80 18.26
N LEU A 15 1.70 3.53 17.60
CA LEU A 15 1.85 3.84 16.19
C LEU A 15 3.02 4.80 15.99
N ASN A 16 3.79 4.60 14.90
CA ASN A 16 4.89 5.49 14.52
C ASN A 16 4.38 6.88 14.14
N TRP A 17 3.16 6.95 13.62
CA TRP A 17 2.50 8.19 13.26
C TRP A 17 1.39 8.52 14.26
N LYS A 18 1.72 9.34 15.26
CA LYS A 18 0.81 9.68 16.37
C LYS A 18 -0.45 10.44 15.95
N SER A 19 -0.41 11.16 14.85
CA SER A 19 -1.52 11.98 14.33
C SER A 19 -2.14 11.38 13.07
N ILE A 20 -2.15 10.06 12.96
CA ILE A 20 -2.80 9.39 11.82
C ILE A 20 -4.29 9.73 11.82
N PRO A 21 -4.85 10.27 10.73
CA PRO A 21 -6.26 10.60 10.68
C PRO A 21 -7.13 9.34 10.65
N ASP A 22 -8.30 9.42 11.23
CA ASP A 22 -9.26 8.30 11.26
C ASP A 22 -9.92 8.06 9.91
N VAL A 23 -9.99 9.09 9.06
CA VAL A 23 -10.60 9.02 7.73
C VAL A 23 -9.56 9.34 6.67
N TRP A 24 -9.37 8.39 5.75
CA TRP A 24 -8.48 8.53 4.60
C TRP A 24 -9.27 8.71 3.31
N LYS A 25 -9.01 9.79 2.61
CA LYS A 25 -9.59 10.05 1.28
C LYS A 25 -8.62 9.58 0.21
N ILE A 26 -8.78 8.35 -0.26
CA ILE A 26 -7.91 7.72 -1.24
C ILE A 26 -8.67 7.53 -2.55
N LYS A 27 -8.04 7.91 -3.66
CA LYS A 27 -8.63 7.75 -4.99
C LYS A 27 -8.70 6.26 -5.34
N ARG A 28 -9.84 5.86 -5.90
CA ARG A 28 -10.03 4.49 -6.38
C ARG A 28 -9.14 4.25 -7.61
N VAL A 29 -8.62 3.04 -7.73
CA VAL A 29 -7.97 2.60 -8.97
C VAL A 29 -9.01 2.54 -10.08
N THR A 30 -8.75 3.27 -11.17
CA THR A 30 -9.53 3.22 -12.40
C THR A 30 -8.80 2.32 -13.40
N SER A 31 -9.55 1.63 -14.25
CA SER A 31 -8.97 0.70 -15.23
C SER A 31 -8.08 -0.38 -14.60
N ALA A 32 -8.49 -0.88 -13.44
CA ALA A 32 -7.79 -1.95 -12.75
C ALA A 32 -7.71 -3.19 -13.66
N GLN A 33 -6.50 -3.72 -13.82
CA GLN A 33 -6.27 -4.96 -14.58
C GLN A 33 -6.57 -6.20 -13.73
N TYR A 34 -6.77 -6.02 -12.44
CA TYR A 34 -7.14 -7.05 -11.50
C TYR A 34 -8.46 -6.66 -10.80
N PRO A 35 -9.45 -7.57 -10.75
CA PRO A 35 -10.70 -7.31 -10.05
C PRO A 35 -10.45 -6.90 -8.60
N THR A 36 -11.19 -5.92 -8.11
CA THR A 36 -11.09 -5.43 -6.72
C THR A 36 -9.71 -4.92 -6.28
N GLN A 37 -8.85 -4.54 -7.22
CA GLN A 37 -7.52 -4.01 -6.91
C GLN A 37 -7.63 -2.80 -5.97
N LYS A 38 -6.95 -2.89 -4.84
CA LYS A 38 -6.86 -1.78 -3.88
C LYS A 38 -5.75 -0.81 -4.29
N PRO A 39 -5.92 0.50 -4.05
CA PRO A 39 -4.82 1.45 -4.22
C PRO A 39 -3.64 1.08 -3.32
N THR A 40 -2.42 1.14 -3.85
CA THR A 40 -1.20 0.91 -3.09
C THR A 40 -1.05 1.88 -1.92
N GLU A 41 -1.54 3.11 -2.10
CA GLU A 41 -1.56 4.18 -1.11
C GLU A 41 -2.25 3.79 0.22
N VAL A 42 -3.28 2.96 0.19
CA VAL A 42 -3.93 2.44 1.41
C VAL A 42 -2.90 1.71 2.28
N PHE A 43 -2.13 0.83 1.66
CA PHE A 43 -1.10 0.04 2.36
C PHE A 43 0.10 0.90 2.76
N GLU A 44 0.48 1.89 1.94
CA GLU A 44 1.54 2.85 2.28
C GLU A 44 1.21 3.63 3.56
N LEU A 45 -0.03 4.09 3.70
CA LEU A 45 -0.50 4.77 4.91
C LEU A 45 -0.53 3.83 6.12
N MET A 46 -0.98 2.59 5.95
CA MET A 46 -0.95 1.58 7.01
C MET A 46 0.49 1.33 7.49
N LEU A 47 1.42 1.15 6.55
CA LEU A 47 2.83 0.89 6.87
C LEU A 47 3.52 2.12 7.48
N LYS A 48 3.21 3.33 7.02
CA LYS A 48 3.72 4.56 7.63
C LYS A 48 3.36 4.65 9.11
N GLY A 49 2.17 4.19 9.48
CA GLY A 49 1.71 4.18 10.87
C GLY A 49 2.27 3.05 11.72
N SER A 50 2.66 1.91 11.13
CA SER A 50 2.87 0.67 11.87
C SER A 50 4.18 -0.05 11.59
N ALA A 51 4.93 0.32 10.54
CA ALA A 51 6.14 -0.38 10.14
C ALA A 51 7.38 0.53 10.14
N GLU A 52 8.53 -0.09 10.33
CA GLU A 52 9.85 0.51 10.18
C GLU A 52 10.61 -0.21 9.05
N LYS A 53 11.68 0.41 8.57
CA LYS A 53 12.55 -0.20 7.59
C LYS A 53 13.01 -1.58 8.07
N ASP A 54 13.14 -2.52 7.14
CA ASP A 54 13.54 -3.92 7.35
C ASP A 54 12.53 -4.80 8.10
N PHE A 55 11.37 -4.26 8.51
CA PHE A 55 10.29 -5.08 9.04
C PHE A 55 9.74 -6.03 8.00
N VAL A 56 9.20 -7.15 8.45
CA VAL A 56 8.53 -8.12 7.59
C VAL A 56 7.04 -7.81 7.54
N VAL A 57 6.55 -7.47 6.36
CA VAL A 57 5.12 -7.34 6.06
C VAL A 57 4.64 -8.69 5.54
N CYS A 58 3.59 -9.24 6.14
CA CYS A 58 2.98 -10.48 5.72
C CYS A 58 1.55 -10.24 5.25
N ASP A 59 1.24 -10.70 4.02
CA ASP A 59 -0.11 -10.64 3.46
C ASP A 59 -0.54 -12.03 2.98
N PRO A 60 -1.40 -12.73 3.74
CA PRO A 60 -1.90 -14.05 3.37
C PRO A 60 -2.99 -14.04 2.29
N PHE A 61 -3.42 -12.85 1.82
CA PHE A 61 -4.44 -12.64 0.80
C PHE A 61 -3.96 -11.66 -0.27
N LEU A 62 -2.80 -11.95 -0.85
CA LEU A 62 -2.00 -11.05 -1.68
C LEU A 62 -2.77 -10.37 -2.84
N GLY A 63 -3.68 -11.11 -3.48
CA GLY A 63 -4.47 -10.61 -4.60
C GLY A 63 -3.62 -9.98 -5.69
N SER A 64 -3.83 -8.69 -5.93
CA SER A 64 -3.09 -7.91 -6.94
C SER A 64 -1.68 -7.49 -6.54
N GLY A 65 -1.24 -7.75 -5.31
CA GLY A 65 0.09 -7.38 -4.83
C GLY A 65 0.28 -5.92 -4.42
N SER A 66 -0.80 -5.19 -4.15
CA SER A 66 -0.70 -3.77 -3.72
C SER A 66 0.05 -3.61 -2.40
N SER A 67 -0.14 -4.52 -1.44
CA SER A 67 0.58 -4.57 -0.18
C SER A 67 2.08 -4.82 -0.38
N ALA A 68 2.44 -5.67 -1.35
CA ALA A 68 3.84 -5.95 -1.68
C ALA A 68 4.55 -4.72 -2.25
N ILE A 69 3.90 -4.00 -3.17
CA ILE A 69 4.44 -2.75 -3.72
C ILE A 69 4.64 -1.72 -2.60
N ALA A 70 3.66 -1.55 -1.72
CA ALA A 70 3.77 -0.64 -0.57
C ALA A 70 4.91 -1.03 0.37
N ALA A 71 5.08 -2.32 0.67
CA ALA A 71 6.17 -2.81 1.51
C ALA A 71 7.55 -2.50 0.89
N ILE A 72 7.72 -2.75 -0.41
CA ILE A 72 8.96 -2.44 -1.14
C ILE A 72 9.25 -0.94 -1.09
N LYS A 73 8.25 -0.08 -1.34
CA LYS A 73 8.39 1.38 -1.26
C LYS A 73 8.78 1.87 0.14
N SER A 74 8.28 1.19 1.16
CA SER A 74 8.56 1.51 2.57
C SER A 74 9.89 0.93 3.08
N GLY A 75 10.64 0.22 2.23
CA GLY A 75 11.90 -0.43 2.62
C GLY A 75 11.70 -1.65 3.54
N CYS A 76 10.51 -2.23 3.54
CA CYS A 76 10.20 -3.44 4.29
C CYS A 76 10.49 -4.71 3.48
N LYS A 77 10.73 -5.80 4.17
CA LYS A 77 10.70 -7.15 3.59
C LYS A 77 9.25 -7.58 3.40
N PHE A 78 8.99 -8.45 2.45
CA PHE A 78 7.63 -8.88 2.14
C PHE A 78 7.53 -10.40 2.05
N LEU A 79 6.47 -10.93 2.66
CA LEU A 79 6.03 -12.31 2.52
C LEU A 79 4.54 -12.29 2.17
N GLY A 80 4.15 -12.92 1.08
CA GLY A 80 2.75 -12.98 0.67
C GLY A 80 2.38 -14.31 0.06
N CYS A 81 1.13 -14.71 0.23
CA CYS A 81 0.54 -15.86 -0.44
C CYS A 81 -0.88 -15.55 -0.90
N ASP A 82 -1.40 -16.39 -1.77
CA ASP A 82 -2.79 -16.35 -2.24
C ASP A 82 -3.19 -17.75 -2.64
N ILE A 83 -4.46 -18.09 -2.46
CA ILE A 83 -4.99 -19.40 -2.86
C ILE A 83 -5.12 -19.51 -4.40
N SER A 84 -5.18 -18.38 -5.10
CA SER A 84 -5.36 -18.32 -6.55
C SER A 84 -4.02 -18.20 -7.28
N ASP A 85 -3.70 -19.18 -8.11
CA ASP A 85 -2.52 -19.12 -8.99
C ASP A 85 -2.55 -17.94 -9.96
N LYS A 86 -3.75 -17.52 -10.38
CA LYS A 86 -3.93 -16.31 -11.21
C LYS A 86 -3.50 -15.05 -10.44
N SER A 87 -3.88 -14.94 -9.17
CA SER A 87 -3.46 -13.85 -8.30
C SER A 87 -1.95 -13.83 -8.11
N LEU A 88 -1.36 -14.99 -7.83
CA LEU A 88 0.10 -15.13 -7.68
C LEU A 88 0.85 -14.77 -8.96
N SER A 89 0.37 -15.23 -10.11
CA SER A 89 0.97 -14.88 -11.41
C SER A 89 0.90 -13.38 -11.68
N PHE A 90 -0.27 -12.78 -11.47
CA PHE A 90 -0.47 -11.33 -11.67
C PHE A 90 0.41 -10.50 -10.71
N SER A 91 0.40 -10.83 -9.42
CA SER A 91 1.19 -10.10 -8.43
C SER A 91 2.69 -10.21 -8.69
N LYS A 92 3.20 -11.39 -9.08
CA LYS A 92 4.60 -11.59 -9.48
C LYS A 92 4.98 -10.70 -10.67
N GLN A 93 4.16 -10.65 -11.71
CA GLN A 93 4.41 -9.78 -12.87
C GLN A 93 4.47 -8.31 -12.45
N ARG A 94 3.51 -7.86 -11.66
CA ARG A 94 3.44 -6.48 -11.16
C ARG A 94 4.64 -6.12 -10.29
N ILE A 95 5.01 -6.97 -9.33
CA ILE A 95 6.17 -6.78 -8.45
C ILE A 95 7.46 -6.73 -9.28
N ASN A 96 7.68 -7.66 -10.20
CA ASN A 96 8.86 -7.69 -11.05
C ASN A 96 8.97 -6.44 -11.92
N HIS A 97 7.84 -5.98 -12.49
CA HIS A 97 7.81 -4.73 -13.24
C HIS A 97 8.20 -3.54 -12.34
N PHE A 98 7.62 -3.45 -11.15
CA PHE A 98 7.93 -2.38 -10.20
C PHE A 98 9.41 -2.39 -9.77
N LEU A 99 9.97 -3.56 -9.48
CA LEU A 99 11.40 -3.68 -9.11
C LEU A 99 12.32 -3.21 -10.23
N LYS A 100 11.99 -3.53 -11.49
CA LYS A 100 12.77 -3.16 -12.67
C LYS A 100 12.66 -1.69 -13.03
N HIS A 101 11.45 -1.14 -13.02
CA HIS A 101 11.17 0.19 -13.57
C HIS A 101 10.88 1.26 -12.51
N LYS A 102 10.74 0.88 -11.24
CA LYS A 102 10.32 1.77 -10.12
C LYS A 102 8.99 2.49 -10.38
N ALA A 103 8.19 1.95 -11.28
CA ALA A 103 6.89 2.45 -11.66
C ALA A 103 5.84 1.33 -11.61
N ASP A 104 4.62 1.67 -11.23
CA ASP A 104 3.50 0.73 -11.15
C ASP A 104 2.44 1.05 -12.23
N PRO A 105 2.58 0.52 -13.46
CA PRO A 105 1.66 0.79 -14.55
C PRO A 105 0.30 0.10 -14.36
N PHE A 106 0.22 -0.83 -13.42
CA PHE A 106 -1.01 -1.55 -13.08
C PHE A 106 -1.93 -0.75 -12.15
N GLN A 107 -1.48 0.42 -11.69
CA GLN A 107 -2.26 1.32 -10.86
C GLN A 107 -2.42 2.67 -11.56
N LYS A 108 -3.48 2.84 -12.35
CA LYS A 108 -3.91 4.15 -12.83
C LYS A 108 -4.88 4.75 -11.82
N LEU A 109 -4.56 5.91 -11.30
CA LEU A 109 -5.43 6.69 -10.42
C LEU A 109 -6.28 7.65 -11.25
N SER A 110 -7.54 7.87 -10.85
CA SER A 110 -8.38 8.87 -11.51
C SER A 110 -7.84 10.27 -11.24
N LEU A 111 -7.62 11.04 -12.30
CA LEU A 111 -7.27 12.46 -12.22
C LEU A 111 -8.53 13.29 -11.90
N VAL A 112 -9.03 13.25 -10.69
CA VAL A 112 -10.13 14.12 -10.26
C VAL A 112 -9.69 14.87 -9.01
N GLY A 113 -9.38 16.15 -9.18
CA GLY A 113 -9.14 17.13 -8.12
C GLY A 113 -7.83 16.93 -7.35
N ASP A 114 -6.90 17.82 -7.60
CA ASP A 114 -5.67 17.94 -6.83
C ASP A 114 -5.99 18.37 -5.41
N ASP A 115 -6.04 17.42 -4.48
CA ASP A 115 -6.01 17.75 -3.07
C ASP A 115 -4.53 17.85 -2.66
N GLU A 116 -3.97 19.06 -2.75
CA GLU A 116 -2.59 19.38 -2.36
C GLU A 116 -2.23 18.95 -0.93
N SER A 117 -3.24 18.72 -0.09
CA SER A 117 -3.05 18.36 1.31
C SER A 117 -2.42 16.97 1.48
N MET A 118 -2.72 16.03 0.60
CA MET A 118 -2.15 14.68 0.65
C MET A 118 -0.72 14.62 0.11
N ASN A 119 -0.40 15.40 -0.92
CA ASN A 119 0.99 15.47 -1.44
C ASN A 119 1.97 16.05 -0.41
N LYS A 120 1.55 17.02 0.40
CA LYS A 120 2.38 17.54 1.51
C LYS A 120 2.68 16.50 2.59
N LEU A 121 1.78 15.56 2.84
CA LEU A 121 1.98 14.48 3.81
C LEU A 121 3.07 13.47 3.38
N PHE A 122 3.22 13.24 2.07
CA PHE A 122 4.25 12.33 1.55
C PHE A 122 5.62 12.99 1.36
N LEU A 123 5.66 14.28 1.08
CA LEU A 123 6.90 15.01 0.81
C LEU A 123 7.64 15.46 2.07
N ASN A 124 6.94 15.71 3.17
CA ASN A 124 7.55 16.18 4.43
C ASN A 124 8.17 15.08 5.31
N GLY A 125 8.25 13.84 4.81
CA GLY A 125 8.92 12.72 5.50
C GLY A 125 10.42 12.56 5.20
N LYS A 126 11.02 13.48 4.41
CA LYS A 126 12.46 13.48 4.12
C LYS A 126 13.10 14.71 4.72
N SER A 127 13.16 14.81 6.03
CA SER A 127 14.10 15.71 6.73
C SER A 127 14.22 15.29 8.18
N LYS A 128 15.30 14.72 8.50
CA LYS A 128 16.11 14.50 9.70
C LYS A 128 16.30 13.06 10.06
#